data_291ea50170501cf97ddac563188ad2fa
#
_entry.id   291ea50170501cf97ddac563188ad2fa
#
_cell.length_a   1.000
_cell.length_b   1.000
_cell.length_c   1.000
_cell.angle_alpha   90.00
_cell.angle_beta   90.00
_cell.angle_gamma   90.00
#
_symmetry.space_group_name_H-M   'P 1'
#
loop_
_entity.id
_entity.type
_entity.pdbx_description
1 polymer ?
#
loop_
_entity_poly.entity_id
_entity_poly.type
_entity_poly.pdbx_seq_one_letter_code
_entity_poly.pdbx_strand_id
1 'polypeptide(L)'
;MSSLQFLNERADIIKKAQALAVNTNAAKGLQEVLKSNLGPKGTIKMLVGGAGQVKLTKDGSTLLGEMQIQHPTAAMIGRAANAQDDIVGDGTTTNVLFIGELMRKAEAFLSEGVHPRILVDGIESAKVETLKFLEQFKEERKIDRDLCIDVARASLETKIHPKLAEQMASIVSDAVLTIQKGDNIDLHMVEIMHMKHKMSTDTKLVQGLVLDHGARHPEMPKKLTNCYILTLNVSLEYEKTDVHSGFFWSSAEQREKLIASERTFTNEKVEQVLDLKRKVCDGTDKTFVVINQKGIDPESLDLMAKEGIIGIRRAKRRNMERLTLACGGHAMNSVDDLTEEDLGFAKLVYEQTIGEDKFTFVEGVENPFSCTILIKGPNDHSIAQIKGSIRDGLRAVKNTLHDKCVVPGAGAFEIAASEHLKEHQKSVKGKAKFGVEAFSQALLTIPRTLADNGGYDSQEVILDVQDKYNETKKPFGIDLNTGKPSPSNVTNVYDNYCVKRQFLNISPILAQQLLPVSYTHLRAHETSLH
;
A
#
# COMPACT_ATOMS: atom_id res chain seq x y z
N MET A 1 -9.90 11.15 -49.63
CA MET A 1 -8.90 11.05 -48.56
C MET A 1 -9.06 12.24 -47.64
N SER A 2 -9.06 12.04 -46.36
CA SER A 2 -9.13 13.17 -45.42
C SER A 2 -7.76 13.86 -45.34
N SER A 3 -7.74 15.18 -45.17
CA SER A 3 -6.48 15.96 -45.08
C SER A 3 -5.50 15.43 -43.99
N LEU A 4 -6.00 14.67 -43.05
CA LEU A 4 -5.22 14.07 -41.97
C LEU A 4 -4.48 12.77 -42.40
N GLN A 5 -4.96 12.05 -43.43
CA GLN A 5 -4.25 10.90 -44.01
C GLN A 5 -2.96 11.31 -44.71
N PHE A 6 -2.85 12.58 -45.16
CA PHE A 6 -1.60 13.12 -45.69
C PHE A 6 -0.50 13.30 -44.62
N LEU A 7 -0.87 13.41 -43.33
CA LEU A 7 0.08 13.58 -42.23
C LEU A 7 0.65 12.23 -41.75
N ASN A 8 -0.14 11.16 -41.82
CA ASN A 8 0.30 9.82 -41.49
C ASN A 8 -0.59 8.78 -42.19
N GLU A 9 -0.06 8.15 -43.23
CA GLU A 9 -0.78 7.13 -44.02
C GLU A 9 -1.13 5.86 -43.22
N ARG A 10 -0.39 5.58 -42.15
CA ARG A 10 -0.57 4.39 -41.30
C ARG A 10 -1.46 4.61 -40.08
N ALA A 11 -2.07 5.78 -39.95
CA ALA A 11 -2.93 6.07 -38.82
C ALA A 11 -4.40 5.85 -39.15
N ASP A 12 -5.08 5.03 -38.38
CA ASP A 12 -6.54 4.93 -38.38
C ASP A 12 -7.15 6.15 -37.70
N ILE A 13 -8.05 6.83 -38.39
CA ILE A 13 -8.69 8.05 -37.91
C ILE A 13 -10.16 7.79 -37.65
N ILE A 14 -10.54 7.88 -36.39
CA ILE A 14 -11.91 7.74 -35.91
C ILE A 14 -12.47 9.13 -35.60
N LYS A 15 -13.63 9.44 -36.12
CA LYS A 15 -14.22 10.79 -36.04
C LYS A 15 -15.45 10.84 -35.15
N LYS A 16 -15.61 11.98 -34.47
CA LYS A 16 -16.81 12.43 -33.76
C LYS A 16 -17.58 11.31 -33.00
N ALA A 17 -18.80 10.97 -33.45
CA ALA A 17 -19.65 10.01 -32.77
C ALA A 17 -19.02 8.62 -32.57
N GLN A 18 -18.24 8.16 -33.54
CA GLN A 18 -17.50 6.89 -33.41
C GLN A 18 -16.37 6.99 -32.36
N ALA A 19 -15.66 8.12 -32.31
CA ALA A 19 -14.62 8.34 -31.31
C ALA A 19 -15.21 8.35 -29.89
N LEU A 20 -16.34 9.03 -29.71
CA LEU A 20 -17.06 9.03 -28.43
C LEU A 20 -17.53 7.62 -28.04
N ALA A 21 -18.17 6.89 -28.98
CA ALA A 21 -18.63 5.53 -28.73
C ALA A 21 -17.48 4.58 -28.35
N VAL A 22 -16.34 4.69 -29.03
CA VAL A 22 -15.13 3.90 -28.72
C VAL A 22 -14.62 4.22 -27.31
N ASN A 23 -14.54 5.51 -26.94
CA ASN A 23 -14.08 5.93 -25.62
C ASN A 23 -15.05 5.46 -24.52
N THR A 24 -16.36 5.62 -24.75
CA THR A 24 -17.39 5.20 -23.79
C THR A 24 -17.42 3.68 -23.63
N ASN A 25 -17.31 2.93 -24.73
CA ASN A 25 -17.27 1.46 -24.67
C ASN A 25 -16.02 0.94 -23.94
N ALA A 26 -14.88 1.60 -24.13
CA ALA A 26 -13.66 1.25 -23.38
C ALA A 26 -13.83 1.50 -21.86
N ALA A 27 -14.44 2.62 -21.47
CA ALA A 27 -14.75 2.93 -20.08
C ALA A 27 -15.77 1.94 -19.48
N LYS A 28 -16.84 1.61 -20.22
CA LYS A 28 -17.83 0.58 -19.83
C LYS A 28 -17.17 -0.80 -19.69
N GLY A 29 -16.29 -1.18 -20.60
CA GLY A 29 -15.57 -2.47 -20.54
C GLY A 29 -14.76 -2.61 -19.26
N LEU A 30 -14.01 -1.57 -18.85
CA LEU A 30 -13.30 -1.56 -17.58
C LEU A 30 -14.27 -1.59 -16.37
N GLN A 31 -15.37 -0.84 -16.44
CA GLN A 31 -16.40 -0.85 -15.41
C GLN A 31 -16.96 -2.24 -15.18
N GLU A 32 -17.34 -2.97 -16.24
CA GLU A 32 -17.89 -4.33 -16.14
C GLU A 32 -16.87 -5.32 -15.56
N VAL A 33 -15.61 -5.21 -15.93
CA VAL A 33 -14.55 -6.07 -15.36
C VAL A 33 -14.39 -5.85 -13.86
N LEU A 34 -14.43 -4.59 -13.40
CA LEU A 34 -14.19 -4.25 -11.99
C LEU A 34 -15.45 -4.28 -11.12
N LYS A 35 -16.64 -4.22 -11.71
CA LYS A 35 -17.92 -4.16 -10.99
C LYS A 35 -18.05 -5.25 -9.93
N SER A 36 -17.72 -6.48 -10.28
CA SER A 36 -17.84 -7.63 -9.38
C SER A 36 -16.79 -7.66 -8.24
N ASN A 37 -15.79 -6.76 -8.24
CA ASN A 37 -14.77 -6.71 -7.19
C ASN A 37 -15.13 -5.77 -6.04
N LEU A 38 -16.11 -4.87 -6.23
CA LEU A 38 -16.44 -3.84 -5.25
C LEU A 38 -17.07 -4.43 -3.98
N GLY A 39 -16.57 -3.97 -2.84
CA GLY A 39 -17.14 -4.24 -1.52
C GLY A 39 -16.76 -5.61 -0.92
N PRO A 40 -17.18 -5.89 0.32
CA PRO A 40 -16.77 -7.11 1.04
C PRO A 40 -17.35 -8.38 0.41
N LYS A 41 -18.54 -8.33 -0.22
CA LYS A 41 -19.18 -9.46 -0.90
C LYS A 41 -18.70 -9.63 -2.36
N GLY A 42 -17.81 -8.77 -2.85
CA GLY A 42 -17.27 -8.88 -4.20
C GLY A 42 -16.41 -10.13 -4.43
N THR A 43 -16.24 -10.51 -5.70
CA THR A 43 -15.50 -11.71 -6.13
C THR A 43 -14.01 -11.44 -6.30
N ILE A 44 -13.20 -12.50 -6.22
CA ILE A 44 -11.75 -12.45 -6.47
C ILE A 44 -11.49 -12.74 -7.96
N LYS A 45 -10.57 -12.01 -8.57
CA LYS A 45 -10.11 -12.25 -9.94
C LYS A 45 -8.82 -13.07 -9.95
N MET A 46 -8.74 -13.98 -10.90
CA MET A 46 -7.54 -14.74 -11.19
C MET A 46 -6.91 -14.20 -12.47
N LEU A 47 -5.67 -13.77 -12.39
CA LEU A 47 -4.86 -13.34 -13.53
C LEU A 47 -3.85 -14.43 -13.84
N VAL A 48 -3.79 -14.85 -15.09
CA VAL A 48 -2.83 -15.85 -15.58
C VAL A 48 -1.92 -15.17 -16.58
N GLY A 49 -0.64 -15.04 -16.24
CA GLY A 49 0.37 -14.48 -17.13
C GLY A 49 0.78 -15.44 -18.24
N GLY A 50 1.37 -14.92 -19.33
CA GLY A 50 1.84 -15.74 -20.47
C GLY A 50 2.87 -16.81 -20.10
N ALA A 51 3.61 -16.63 -19.01
CA ALA A 51 4.56 -17.61 -18.45
C ALA A 51 3.93 -18.60 -17.43
N GLY A 52 2.60 -18.66 -17.36
CA GLY A 52 1.89 -19.55 -16.44
C GLY A 52 1.84 -19.05 -14.98
N GLN A 53 2.32 -17.85 -14.70
CA GLN A 53 2.19 -17.25 -13.38
C GLN A 53 0.73 -16.94 -13.06
N VAL A 54 0.27 -17.36 -11.89
CA VAL A 54 -1.09 -17.12 -11.42
C VAL A 54 -1.07 -16.07 -10.32
N LYS A 55 -1.91 -15.05 -10.42
CA LYS A 55 -2.10 -14.03 -9.41
C LYS A 55 -3.58 -13.91 -9.04
N LEU A 56 -3.89 -14.05 -7.76
CA LEU A 56 -5.23 -13.87 -7.22
C LEU A 56 -5.31 -12.49 -6.60
N THR A 57 -6.26 -11.66 -7.04
CA THR A 57 -6.45 -10.33 -6.47
C THR A 57 -7.91 -9.91 -6.47
N LYS A 58 -8.26 -9.10 -5.47
CA LYS A 58 -9.51 -8.37 -5.39
C LYS A 58 -9.26 -6.87 -5.50
N ASP A 59 -7.99 -6.47 -5.37
CA ASP A 59 -7.59 -5.08 -5.45
C ASP A 59 -7.59 -4.57 -6.89
N GLY A 60 -8.23 -3.37 -7.09
CA GLY A 60 -8.38 -2.75 -8.40
C GLY A 60 -7.07 -2.24 -8.99
N SER A 61 -6.17 -1.70 -8.17
CA SER A 61 -4.86 -1.21 -8.60
C SER A 61 -4.00 -2.35 -9.14
N THR A 62 -3.89 -3.43 -8.38
CA THR A 62 -3.17 -4.63 -8.81
C THR A 62 -3.76 -5.22 -10.10
N LEU A 63 -5.10 -5.27 -10.21
CA LEU A 63 -5.76 -5.79 -11.40
C LEU A 63 -5.44 -4.95 -12.63
N LEU A 64 -5.58 -3.62 -12.55
CA LEU A 64 -5.32 -2.70 -13.65
C LEU A 64 -3.84 -2.64 -14.04
N GLY A 65 -2.93 -2.81 -13.08
CA GLY A 65 -1.49 -2.85 -13.34
C GLY A 65 -1.02 -4.10 -14.07
N GLU A 66 -1.64 -5.25 -13.77
CA GLU A 66 -1.28 -6.54 -14.39
C GLU A 66 -2.02 -6.82 -15.71
N MET A 67 -3.17 -6.17 -15.92
CA MET A 67 -3.90 -6.29 -17.18
C MET A 67 -3.15 -5.58 -18.31
N GLN A 68 -2.89 -6.27 -19.41
CA GLN A 68 -2.32 -5.68 -20.62
C GLN A 68 -3.39 -4.88 -21.38
N ILE A 69 -3.66 -3.66 -20.90
CA ILE A 69 -4.67 -2.78 -21.48
C ILE A 69 -4.07 -2.11 -22.72
N GLN A 70 -4.54 -2.47 -23.91
CA GLN A 70 -4.08 -1.91 -25.17
C GLN A 70 -4.84 -0.64 -25.57
N HIS A 71 -6.11 -0.51 -25.19
CA HIS A 71 -6.94 0.62 -25.58
C HIS A 71 -6.50 1.91 -24.87
N PRO A 72 -6.22 3.01 -25.58
CA PRO A 72 -5.63 4.22 -24.98
C PRO A 72 -6.52 4.85 -23.91
N THR A 73 -7.83 4.94 -24.13
CA THR A 73 -8.77 5.48 -23.13
C THR A 73 -8.82 4.60 -21.88
N ALA A 74 -8.88 3.29 -22.05
CA ALA A 74 -8.86 2.37 -20.91
C ALA A 74 -7.53 2.45 -20.15
N ALA A 75 -6.40 2.61 -20.86
CA ALA A 75 -5.10 2.82 -20.25
C ALA A 75 -5.02 4.15 -19.46
N MET A 76 -5.65 5.23 -19.96
CA MET A 76 -5.75 6.50 -19.23
C MET A 76 -6.54 6.35 -17.95
N ILE A 77 -7.68 5.66 -17.99
CA ILE A 77 -8.52 5.38 -16.81
C ILE A 77 -7.75 4.53 -15.80
N GLY A 78 -7.06 3.49 -16.27
CA GLY A 78 -6.22 2.64 -15.42
C GLY A 78 -5.10 3.42 -14.72
N ARG A 79 -4.42 4.31 -15.44
CA ARG A 79 -3.38 5.19 -14.86
C ARG A 79 -3.95 6.15 -13.82
N ALA A 80 -5.14 6.73 -14.06
CA ALA A 80 -5.79 7.61 -13.09
C ALA A 80 -6.18 6.87 -11.81
N ALA A 81 -6.65 5.62 -11.94
CA ALA A 81 -6.97 4.78 -10.80
C ALA A 81 -5.71 4.37 -10.01
N ASN A 82 -4.62 4.03 -10.69
CA ASN A 82 -3.34 3.74 -10.05
C ASN A 82 -2.74 4.97 -9.36
N ALA A 83 -2.84 6.16 -9.98
CA ALA A 83 -2.42 7.41 -9.35
C ALA A 83 -3.21 7.71 -8.06
N GLN A 84 -4.48 7.34 -7.99
CA GLN A 84 -5.24 7.42 -6.75
C GLN A 84 -4.68 6.48 -5.69
N ASP A 85 -4.35 5.25 -6.06
CA ASP A 85 -3.74 4.29 -5.13
C ASP A 85 -2.40 4.78 -4.59
N ASP A 86 -1.55 5.32 -5.44
CA ASP A 86 -0.24 5.85 -5.05
C ASP A 86 -0.37 7.00 -4.03
N ILE A 87 -1.38 7.86 -4.18
CA ILE A 87 -1.59 9.03 -3.31
C ILE A 87 -2.30 8.64 -2.02
N VAL A 88 -3.39 7.88 -2.12
CA VAL A 88 -4.34 7.67 -1.01
C VAL A 88 -4.40 6.23 -0.54
N GLY A 89 -4.08 5.26 -1.39
CA GLY A 89 -4.01 3.83 -1.08
C GLY A 89 -5.33 3.09 -1.09
N ASP A 90 -6.42 3.71 -1.57
CA ASP A 90 -7.74 3.06 -1.69
C ASP A 90 -8.64 3.79 -2.71
N GLY A 91 -9.81 3.20 -3.03
CA GLY A 91 -10.81 3.80 -3.89
C GLY A 91 -10.59 3.62 -5.39
N THR A 92 -9.65 2.79 -5.82
CA THR A 92 -9.33 2.52 -7.23
C THR A 92 -10.51 1.97 -8.02
N THR A 93 -11.18 0.96 -7.49
CA THR A 93 -12.38 0.36 -8.09
C THR A 93 -13.51 1.38 -8.21
N THR A 94 -13.77 2.13 -7.14
CA THR A 94 -14.78 3.20 -7.10
C THR A 94 -14.56 4.24 -8.20
N ASN A 95 -13.29 4.64 -8.39
CA ASN A 95 -12.89 5.62 -9.42
C ASN A 95 -13.26 5.12 -10.83
N VAL A 96 -12.90 3.88 -11.18
CA VAL A 96 -13.21 3.31 -12.49
C VAL A 96 -14.71 3.14 -12.72
N LEU A 97 -15.43 2.66 -11.70
CA LEU A 97 -16.89 2.48 -11.79
C LEU A 97 -17.61 3.81 -12.03
N PHE A 98 -17.18 4.84 -11.34
CA PHE A 98 -17.80 6.17 -11.49
C PHE A 98 -17.48 6.80 -12.84
N ILE A 99 -16.24 6.70 -13.33
CA ILE A 99 -15.87 7.19 -14.67
C ILE A 99 -16.69 6.48 -15.73
N GLY A 100 -16.77 5.15 -15.67
CA GLY A 100 -17.54 4.34 -16.62
C GLY A 100 -19.02 4.74 -16.65
N GLU A 101 -19.63 4.90 -15.48
CA GLU A 101 -21.03 5.29 -15.38
C GLU A 101 -21.28 6.73 -15.80
N LEU A 102 -20.38 7.66 -15.42
CA LEU A 102 -20.49 9.06 -15.83
C LEU A 102 -20.40 9.19 -17.36
N MET A 103 -19.47 8.47 -18.00
CA MET A 103 -19.38 8.42 -19.46
C MET A 103 -20.64 7.83 -20.08
N ARG A 104 -21.21 6.77 -19.49
CA ARG A 104 -22.44 6.13 -19.96
C ARG A 104 -23.64 7.07 -19.89
N LYS A 105 -23.80 7.79 -18.76
CA LYS A 105 -24.90 8.74 -18.59
C LYS A 105 -24.75 9.97 -19.48
N ALA A 106 -23.51 10.46 -19.62
CA ALA A 106 -23.23 11.58 -20.53
C ALA A 106 -23.50 11.21 -21.99
N GLU A 107 -23.16 10.00 -22.43
CA GLU A 107 -23.45 9.52 -23.78
C GLU A 107 -24.95 9.54 -24.11
N ALA A 108 -25.81 9.19 -23.15
CA ALA A 108 -27.26 9.25 -23.33
C ALA A 108 -27.74 10.68 -23.68
N PHE A 109 -27.28 11.68 -22.91
CA PHE A 109 -27.62 13.08 -23.19
C PHE A 109 -26.97 13.62 -24.47
N LEU A 110 -25.80 13.16 -24.84
CA LEU A 110 -25.15 13.51 -26.11
C LEU A 110 -25.92 12.96 -27.30
N SER A 111 -26.48 11.76 -27.20
CA SER A 111 -27.35 11.18 -28.23
C SER A 111 -28.68 11.91 -28.39
N GLU A 112 -29.19 12.53 -27.32
CA GLU A 112 -30.36 13.43 -27.34
C GLU A 112 -30.04 14.83 -27.92
N GLY A 113 -28.79 15.08 -28.32
CA GLY A 113 -28.38 16.31 -28.98
C GLY A 113 -27.87 17.42 -28.05
N VAL A 114 -27.53 17.10 -26.79
CA VAL A 114 -26.87 18.06 -25.90
C VAL A 114 -25.41 18.20 -26.33
N HIS A 115 -24.92 19.44 -26.40
CA HIS A 115 -23.53 19.67 -26.80
C HIS A 115 -22.54 19.25 -25.70
N PRO A 116 -21.42 18.54 -26.04
CA PRO A 116 -20.46 18.04 -25.05
C PRO A 116 -19.95 19.10 -24.08
N ARG A 117 -19.68 20.32 -24.56
CA ARG A 117 -19.20 21.43 -23.72
C ARG A 117 -20.18 21.79 -22.61
N ILE A 118 -21.46 21.80 -22.93
CA ILE A 118 -22.53 22.13 -21.94
C ILE A 118 -22.60 21.05 -20.85
N LEU A 119 -22.41 19.77 -21.23
CA LEU A 119 -22.37 18.69 -20.26
C LEU A 119 -21.13 18.81 -19.37
N VAL A 120 -19.96 19.13 -19.93
CA VAL A 120 -18.72 19.37 -19.19
C VAL A 120 -18.90 20.48 -18.15
N ASP A 121 -19.51 21.61 -18.54
CA ASP A 121 -19.78 22.73 -17.62
C ASP A 121 -20.74 22.30 -16.49
N GLY A 122 -21.73 21.46 -16.80
CA GLY A 122 -22.65 20.90 -15.81
C GLY A 122 -21.96 19.91 -14.85
N ILE A 123 -21.09 19.06 -15.36
CA ILE A 123 -20.30 18.12 -14.56
C ILE A 123 -19.34 18.88 -13.63
N GLU A 124 -18.73 19.98 -14.10
CA GLU A 124 -17.85 20.81 -13.26
C GLU A 124 -18.64 21.49 -12.13
N SER A 125 -19.83 22.03 -12.44
CA SER A 125 -20.74 22.59 -11.43
C SER A 125 -21.10 21.53 -10.37
N ALA A 126 -21.44 20.30 -10.78
CA ALA A 126 -21.76 19.20 -9.90
C ALA A 126 -20.57 18.80 -9.01
N LYS A 127 -19.37 18.71 -9.59
CA LYS A 127 -18.13 18.40 -8.86
C LYS A 127 -17.89 19.41 -7.75
N VAL A 128 -17.92 20.71 -8.07
CA VAL A 128 -17.69 21.78 -7.09
C VAL A 128 -18.69 21.73 -5.95
N GLU A 129 -19.96 21.51 -6.29
CA GLU A 129 -21.02 21.44 -5.27
C GLU A 129 -20.92 20.18 -4.41
N THR A 130 -20.59 19.05 -5.01
CA THR A 130 -20.38 17.80 -4.26
C THR A 130 -19.17 17.89 -3.31
N LEU A 131 -18.09 18.58 -3.71
CA LEU A 131 -16.95 18.82 -2.82
C LEU A 131 -17.34 19.72 -1.62
N LYS A 132 -18.16 20.75 -1.84
CA LYS A 132 -18.69 21.57 -0.73
C LYS A 132 -19.59 20.75 0.20
N PHE A 133 -20.42 19.89 -0.38
CA PHE A 133 -21.25 18.99 0.39
C PHE A 133 -20.42 18.00 1.21
N LEU A 134 -19.33 17.46 0.66
CA LEU A 134 -18.41 16.58 1.38
C LEU A 134 -17.82 17.26 2.63
N GLU A 135 -17.46 18.56 2.53
CA GLU A 135 -16.97 19.33 3.67
C GLU A 135 -18.00 19.47 4.80
N GLN A 136 -19.27 19.50 4.47
CA GLN A 136 -20.36 19.58 5.45
C GLN A 136 -20.78 18.21 5.97
N PHE A 137 -20.58 17.16 5.18
CA PHE A 137 -21.01 15.80 5.48
C PHE A 137 -19.97 15.02 6.30
N LYS A 138 -18.69 15.42 6.28
CA LYS A 138 -17.65 14.78 7.08
C LYS A 138 -17.95 14.88 8.57
N GLU A 139 -17.63 13.84 9.30
CA GLU A 139 -17.76 13.80 10.74
C GLU A 139 -16.39 14.03 11.39
N GLU A 140 -16.23 15.16 12.08
CA GLU A 140 -15.07 15.44 12.91
C GLU A 140 -15.24 14.70 14.24
N ARG A 141 -14.43 13.69 14.47
CA ARG A 141 -14.44 12.86 15.68
C ARG A 141 -13.08 12.84 16.32
N LYS A 142 -13.04 12.65 17.64
CA LYS A 142 -11.81 12.26 18.30
C LYS A 142 -11.42 10.88 17.79
N ILE A 143 -10.20 10.77 17.28
CA ILE A 143 -9.71 9.53 16.73
C ILE A 143 -9.16 8.69 17.87
N ASP A 144 -9.97 7.73 18.28
CA ASP A 144 -9.61 6.73 19.26
C ASP A 144 -9.13 5.44 18.55
N ARG A 145 -8.48 4.54 19.29
CA ARG A 145 -8.02 3.25 18.79
C ARG A 145 -9.15 2.46 18.12
N ASP A 146 -10.36 2.48 18.69
CA ASP A 146 -11.50 1.73 18.19
C ASP A 146 -11.96 2.25 16.83
N LEU A 147 -11.98 3.56 16.62
CA LEU A 147 -12.27 4.16 15.32
C LEU A 147 -11.20 3.78 14.28
N CYS A 148 -9.92 3.74 14.67
CA CYS A 148 -8.86 3.27 13.78
C CYS A 148 -9.07 1.81 13.37
N ILE A 149 -9.51 0.95 14.30
CA ILE A 149 -9.85 -0.45 14.02
C ILE A 149 -11.04 -0.55 13.07
N ASP A 150 -12.08 0.25 13.25
CA ASP A 150 -13.26 0.24 12.38
C ASP A 150 -12.91 0.66 10.95
N VAL A 151 -12.11 1.73 10.78
CA VAL A 151 -11.64 2.17 9.47
C VAL A 151 -10.72 1.13 8.82
N ALA A 152 -9.78 0.55 9.58
CA ALA A 152 -8.92 -0.52 9.08
C ALA A 152 -9.74 -1.74 8.66
N ARG A 153 -10.74 -2.13 9.45
CA ARG A 153 -11.65 -3.24 9.15
C ARG A 153 -12.41 -2.97 7.86
N ALA A 154 -13.00 -1.79 7.68
CA ALA A 154 -13.71 -1.41 6.47
C ALA A 154 -12.85 -1.57 5.21
N SER A 155 -11.57 -1.19 5.26
CA SER A 155 -10.64 -1.37 4.14
C SER A 155 -10.25 -2.83 3.93
N LEU A 156 -9.95 -3.58 4.99
CA LEU A 156 -9.45 -4.95 4.93
C LEU A 156 -10.54 -5.97 4.52
N GLU A 157 -11.77 -5.83 5.00
CA GLU A 157 -12.89 -6.73 4.68
C GLU A 157 -13.22 -6.74 3.18
N THR A 158 -12.91 -5.67 2.47
CA THR A 158 -13.07 -5.63 1.02
C THR A 158 -12.12 -6.57 0.28
N LYS A 159 -11.00 -6.99 0.90
CA LYS A 159 -9.87 -7.67 0.24
C LYS A 159 -9.57 -9.07 0.79
N ILE A 160 -9.79 -9.29 2.09
CA ILE A 160 -9.52 -10.57 2.78
C ILE A 160 -10.76 -11.08 3.52
N HIS A 161 -10.69 -12.33 3.98
CA HIS A 161 -11.80 -12.96 4.70
C HIS A 161 -12.13 -12.22 6.01
N PRO A 162 -13.41 -11.99 6.37
CA PRO A 162 -13.81 -11.15 7.51
C PRO A 162 -13.15 -11.52 8.84
N LYS A 163 -13.05 -12.81 9.19
CA LYS A 163 -12.38 -13.25 10.43
C LYS A 163 -10.90 -12.83 10.49
N LEU A 164 -10.21 -12.89 9.36
CA LEU A 164 -8.81 -12.46 9.26
C LEU A 164 -8.71 -10.92 9.24
N ALA A 165 -9.67 -10.25 8.61
CA ALA A 165 -9.73 -8.79 8.56
C ALA A 165 -9.88 -8.18 9.96
N GLU A 166 -10.69 -8.75 10.83
CA GLU A 166 -10.86 -8.29 12.21
C GLU A 166 -9.55 -8.35 13.01
N GLN A 167 -8.83 -9.47 12.91
CA GLN A 167 -7.52 -9.62 13.56
C GLN A 167 -6.49 -8.65 12.97
N MET A 168 -6.45 -8.53 11.63
CA MET A 168 -5.50 -7.65 10.96
C MET A 168 -5.80 -6.17 11.22
N ALA A 169 -7.07 -5.78 11.37
CA ALA A 169 -7.45 -4.42 11.70
C ALA A 169 -6.87 -3.97 13.05
N SER A 170 -6.91 -4.82 14.06
CA SER A 170 -6.27 -4.55 15.34
C SER A 170 -4.74 -4.40 15.21
N ILE A 171 -4.08 -5.33 14.48
CA ILE A 171 -2.63 -5.31 14.26
C ILE A 171 -2.20 -4.04 13.51
N VAL A 172 -2.93 -3.67 12.46
CA VAL A 172 -2.64 -2.49 11.63
C VAL A 172 -2.81 -1.21 12.43
N SER A 173 -3.88 -1.09 13.21
CA SER A 173 -4.14 0.08 14.05
C SER A 173 -3.07 0.24 15.13
N ASP A 174 -2.72 -0.85 15.82
CA ASP A 174 -1.66 -0.83 16.83
C ASP A 174 -0.29 -0.51 16.22
N ALA A 175 0.00 -1.01 15.01
CA ALA A 175 1.24 -0.69 14.31
C ALA A 175 1.35 0.81 13.98
N VAL A 176 0.28 1.44 13.47
CA VAL A 176 0.29 2.87 13.12
C VAL A 176 0.38 3.73 14.37
N LEU A 177 -0.35 3.39 15.44
CA LEU A 177 -0.30 4.12 16.71
C LEU A 177 1.08 4.01 17.38
N THR A 178 1.76 2.86 17.22
CA THR A 178 3.12 2.65 17.76
C THR A 178 4.15 3.55 17.07
N ILE A 179 4.05 3.76 15.75
CA ILE A 179 5.00 4.58 15.00
C ILE A 179 4.69 6.07 15.01
N GLN A 180 3.53 6.46 15.55
CA GLN A 180 3.07 7.85 15.55
C GLN A 180 3.97 8.74 16.42
N LYS A 181 4.53 9.78 15.82
CA LYS A 181 5.30 10.84 16.50
C LYS A 181 4.57 12.18 16.33
N GLY A 182 3.66 12.50 17.27
CA GLY A 182 2.82 13.69 17.13
C GLY A 182 1.93 13.59 15.88
N ASP A 183 2.01 14.57 14.98
CA ASP A 183 1.26 14.57 13.71
C ASP A 183 2.01 13.86 12.57
N ASN A 184 3.26 13.43 12.77
CA ASN A 184 4.05 12.76 11.74
C ASN A 184 3.93 11.23 11.87
N ILE A 185 3.52 10.58 10.77
CA ILE A 185 3.39 9.13 10.68
C ILE A 185 4.14 8.66 9.43
N ASP A 186 5.29 8.02 9.64
CA ASP A 186 6.07 7.43 8.57
C ASP A 186 5.84 5.92 8.47
N LEU A 187 5.07 5.50 7.47
CA LEU A 187 4.78 4.07 7.22
C LEU A 187 6.02 3.24 6.86
N HIS A 188 7.14 3.89 6.52
CA HIS A 188 8.41 3.17 6.32
C HIS A 188 8.95 2.54 7.59
N MET A 189 8.49 3.00 8.76
CA MET A 189 8.86 2.44 10.06
C MET A 189 8.12 1.13 10.37
N VAL A 190 7.08 0.78 9.61
CA VAL A 190 6.43 -0.53 9.69
C VAL A 190 7.05 -1.47 8.68
N GLU A 191 7.73 -2.54 9.15
CA GLU A 191 8.19 -3.61 8.28
C GLU A 191 7.12 -4.66 8.13
N ILE A 192 6.96 -5.15 6.91
CA ILE A 192 6.07 -6.26 6.62
C ILE A 192 6.93 -7.45 6.22
N MET A 193 7.14 -8.35 7.17
CA MET A 193 7.84 -9.61 6.98
C MET A 193 6.85 -10.76 6.76
N HIS A 194 7.29 -11.81 6.11
CA HIS A 194 6.45 -12.98 5.87
C HIS A 194 7.15 -14.28 6.20
N MET A 195 6.39 -15.23 6.70
CA MET A 195 6.81 -16.60 6.98
C MET A 195 5.87 -17.57 6.30
N LYS A 196 6.41 -18.49 5.51
CA LYS A 196 5.66 -19.57 4.85
C LYS A 196 5.36 -20.72 5.81
N HIS A 197 4.46 -21.60 5.39
CA HIS A 197 4.12 -22.85 6.09
C HIS A 197 3.49 -22.68 7.48
N LYS A 198 2.80 -21.56 7.70
CA LYS A 198 2.04 -21.27 8.93
C LYS A 198 0.61 -20.86 8.59
N MET A 199 -0.26 -20.85 9.59
CA MET A 199 -1.63 -20.38 9.41
C MET A 199 -1.65 -18.85 9.35
N SER A 200 -2.53 -18.29 8.51
CA SER A 200 -2.68 -16.84 8.39
C SER A 200 -3.15 -16.18 9.71
N THR A 201 -3.89 -16.92 10.51
CA THR A 201 -4.33 -16.50 11.86
C THR A 201 -3.20 -16.37 12.87
N ASP A 202 -2.03 -16.93 12.61
CA ASP A 202 -0.85 -16.78 13.48
C ASP A 202 -0.07 -15.49 13.21
N THR A 203 -0.54 -14.64 12.30
CA THR A 203 0.04 -13.32 12.00
C THR A 203 0.03 -12.47 13.27
N LYS A 204 1.16 -11.81 13.57
CA LYS A 204 1.30 -11.01 14.79
C LYS A 204 2.06 -9.71 14.54
N LEU A 205 1.78 -8.72 15.38
CA LEU A 205 2.60 -7.53 15.52
C LEU A 205 3.77 -7.84 16.46
N VAL A 206 4.98 -7.50 16.05
CA VAL A 206 6.19 -7.54 16.86
C VAL A 206 6.60 -6.12 17.18
N GLN A 207 6.59 -5.76 18.45
CA GLN A 207 7.07 -4.46 18.93
C GLN A 207 8.60 -4.49 18.97
N GLY A 208 9.21 -4.17 17.86
CA GLY A 208 10.64 -4.28 17.61
C GLY A 208 10.89 -4.66 16.16
N LEU A 209 12.01 -5.31 15.91
CA LEU A 209 12.41 -5.71 14.56
C LEU A 209 12.47 -7.21 14.41
N VAL A 210 12.15 -7.65 13.20
CA VAL A 210 12.42 -9.01 12.73
C VAL A 210 13.35 -8.90 11.52
N LEU A 211 14.48 -9.57 11.59
CA LEU A 211 15.46 -9.65 10.52
C LEU A 211 15.31 -10.99 9.81
N ASP A 212 15.35 -10.97 8.48
CA ASP A 212 15.33 -12.15 7.61
C ASP A 212 16.70 -12.83 7.50
N HIS A 213 17.49 -12.69 8.55
CA HIS A 213 18.83 -13.25 8.68
C HIS A 213 18.98 -13.88 10.05
N GLY A 214 19.80 -14.91 10.14
CA GLY A 214 20.15 -15.58 11.38
C GLY A 214 21.65 -15.74 11.54
N ALA A 215 22.06 -16.20 12.71
CA ALA A 215 23.42 -16.57 12.99
C ALA A 215 23.92 -17.63 12.01
N ARG A 216 25.12 -17.44 11.47
CA ARG A 216 25.72 -18.36 10.48
C ARG A 216 26.68 -19.38 11.11
N HIS A 217 27.11 -19.12 12.35
CA HIS A 217 27.97 -20.05 13.08
C HIS A 217 27.13 -20.94 14.03
N PRO A 218 27.32 -22.26 14.05
CA PRO A 218 26.49 -23.18 14.84
C PRO A 218 26.66 -23.02 16.35
N GLU A 219 27.80 -22.56 16.84
CA GLU A 219 28.12 -22.35 18.25
C GLU A 219 27.62 -21.02 18.81
N MET A 220 27.07 -20.13 17.95
CA MET A 220 26.47 -18.88 18.42
C MET A 220 25.22 -19.15 19.25
N PRO A 221 25.02 -18.39 20.35
CA PRO A 221 23.81 -18.52 21.17
C PRO A 221 22.56 -18.18 20.36
N LYS A 222 21.48 -18.94 20.56
CA LYS A 222 20.20 -18.74 19.86
C LYS A 222 19.27 -17.76 20.55
N LYS A 223 19.55 -17.41 21.81
CA LYS A 223 18.74 -16.49 22.61
C LYS A 223 19.63 -15.76 23.59
N LEU A 224 19.53 -14.45 23.58
CA LEU A 224 20.22 -13.55 24.49
C LEU A 224 19.23 -12.59 25.15
N THR A 225 19.50 -12.23 26.39
CA THR A 225 18.70 -11.28 27.17
C THR A 225 19.56 -10.08 27.57
N ASN A 226 18.94 -8.91 27.72
CA ASN A 226 19.62 -7.66 28.06
C ASN A 226 20.81 -7.37 27.13
N CYS A 227 20.50 -7.25 25.83
CA CYS A 227 21.50 -7.19 24.79
C CYS A 227 21.89 -5.76 24.44
N TYR A 228 23.18 -5.48 24.43
CA TYR A 228 23.71 -4.35 23.67
C TYR A 228 23.81 -4.71 22.20
N ILE A 229 23.40 -3.80 21.33
CA ILE A 229 23.37 -4.00 19.88
C ILE A 229 24.36 -3.03 19.23
N LEU A 230 25.38 -3.56 18.61
CA LEU A 230 26.31 -2.80 17.78
C LEU A 230 25.89 -2.90 16.30
N THR A 231 25.55 -1.77 15.71
CA THR A 231 25.19 -1.65 14.29
C THR A 231 26.39 -1.18 13.48
N LEU A 232 26.84 -2.00 12.53
CA LEU A 232 28.04 -1.73 11.73
C LEU A 232 27.73 -1.66 10.23
N ASN A 233 28.45 -0.81 9.54
CA ASN A 233 28.53 -0.76 8.08
C ASN A 233 30.01 -0.91 7.63
N VAL A 234 30.72 -1.85 8.22
CA VAL A 234 32.16 -2.09 7.99
C VAL A 234 32.35 -3.48 7.42
N SER A 235 33.20 -3.61 6.40
CA SER A 235 33.58 -4.94 5.91
C SER A 235 34.50 -5.61 6.94
N LEU A 236 34.02 -6.77 7.42
CA LEU A 236 34.79 -7.70 8.26
C LEU A 236 35.07 -9.00 7.49
N GLU A 237 35.12 -8.89 6.16
CA GLU A 237 35.56 -9.96 5.26
C GLU A 237 36.98 -9.69 4.82
N TYR A 238 37.71 -10.76 4.51
CA TYR A 238 39.00 -10.66 3.88
C TYR A 238 38.87 -9.97 2.52
N GLU A 239 39.44 -8.81 2.38
CA GLU A 239 39.50 -8.06 1.14
C GLU A 239 40.91 -8.13 0.58
N LYS A 240 41.04 -8.60 -0.65
CA LYS A 240 42.31 -8.50 -1.36
C LYS A 240 42.59 -7.04 -1.66
N THR A 241 43.85 -6.65 -1.51
CA THR A 241 44.30 -5.33 -2.00
C THR A 241 43.96 -5.16 -3.47
N ASP A 242 43.43 -3.96 -3.80
CA ASP A 242 42.98 -3.65 -5.16
C ASP A 242 44.10 -3.90 -6.18
N VAL A 243 43.74 -4.51 -7.30
CA VAL A 243 44.68 -4.84 -8.40
C VAL A 243 45.38 -3.58 -8.95
N HIS A 244 44.86 -2.40 -8.70
CA HIS A 244 45.45 -1.12 -9.10
C HIS A 244 46.47 -0.55 -8.10
N SER A 245 46.50 -1.01 -6.86
CA SER A 245 47.57 -0.68 -5.91
C SER A 245 48.71 -1.66 -6.04
N GLY A 246 49.53 -1.51 -7.06
CA GLY A 246 50.53 -2.46 -7.48
C GLY A 246 51.52 -2.95 -6.41
N PHE A 247 51.12 -3.82 -5.54
CA PHE A 247 52.03 -4.64 -4.76
C PHE A 247 52.56 -5.75 -5.63
N PHE A 248 53.79 -5.57 -6.10
CA PHE A 248 54.51 -6.62 -6.82
C PHE A 248 55.28 -7.48 -5.81
N TRP A 249 55.01 -8.78 -5.81
CA TRP A 249 55.82 -9.74 -5.06
C TRP A 249 56.75 -10.49 -6.03
N SER A 250 58.01 -10.64 -5.63
CA SER A 250 59.01 -11.37 -6.39
C SER A 250 59.27 -12.78 -5.85
N SER A 251 58.72 -13.12 -4.67
CA SER A 251 58.88 -14.44 -4.05
C SER A 251 57.60 -14.94 -3.39
N ALA A 252 57.45 -16.26 -3.23
CA ALA A 252 56.34 -16.89 -2.55
C ALA A 252 56.21 -16.43 -1.08
N GLU A 253 57.36 -16.24 -0.39
CA GLU A 253 57.41 -15.76 0.98
C GLU A 253 56.82 -14.33 1.14
N GLN A 254 57.09 -13.44 0.18
CA GLN A 254 56.51 -12.09 0.19
C GLN A 254 54.98 -12.11 0.01
N ARG A 255 54.51 -13.03 -0.81
CA ARG A 255 53.05 -13.22 -1.01
C ARG A 255 52.38 -13.75 0.27
N GLU A 256 52.98 -14.71 0.96
CA GLU A 256 52.47 -15.22 2.23
C GLU A 256 52.45 -14.16 3.32
N LYS A 257 53.49 -13.33 3.42
CA LYS A 257 53.51 -12.17 4.35
C LYS A 257 52.43 -11.15 4.05
N LEU A 258 52.18 -10.88 2.78
CA LEU A 258 51.09 -9.96 2.39
C LEU A 258 49.71 -10.53 2.81
N ILE A 259 49.43 -11.78 2.50
CA ILE A 259 48.21 -12.46 2.90
C ILE A 259 48.05 -12.47 4.42
N ALA A 260 49.14 -12.73 5.15
CA ALA A 260 49.12 -12.69 6.61
C ALA A 260 48.82 -11.29 7.14
N SER A 261 49.41 -10.23 6.55
CA SER A 261 49.10 -8.85 6.98
C SER A 261 47.68 -8.40 6.65
N GLU A 262 47.14 -8.82 5.52
CA GLU A 262 45.73 -8.55 5.16
C GLU A 262 44.74 -9.23 6.14
N ARG A 263 45.05 -10.47 6.57
CA ARG A 263 44.27 -11.16 7.61
C ARG A 263 44.39 -10.48 8.98
N THR A 264 45.61 -10.06 9.35
CA THR A 264 45.87 -9.35 10.60
C THR A 264 45.02 -8.07 10.68
N PHE A 265 44.93 -7.32 9.59
CA PHE A 265 44.08 -6.11 9.51
C PHE A 265 42.58 -6.38 9.75
N THR A 266 42.07 -7.50 9.21
CA THR A 266 40.67 -7.88 9.46
C THR A 266 40.48 -8.32 10.92
N ASN A 267 41.46 -9.10 11.46
CA ASN A 267 41.41 -9.57 12.83
C ASN A 267 41.52 -8.42 13.85
N GLU A 268 42.32 -7.38 13.57
CA GLU A 268 42.41 -6.18 14.41
C GLU A 268 41.08 -5.45 14.53
N LYS A 269 40.34 -5.34 13.41
CA LYS A 269 38.98 -4.76 13.44
C LYS A 269 38.02 -5.58 14.31
N VAL A 270 38.11 -6.91 14.23
CA VAL A 270 37.27 -7.79 15.06
C VAL A 270 37.66 -7.69 16.52
N GLU A 271 38.98 -7.65 16.84
CA GLU A 271 39.46 -7.52 18.21
C GLU A 271 38.97 -6.21 18.87
N GLN A 272 38.94 -5.08 18.13
CA GLN A 272 38.35 -3.83 18.64
C GLN A 272 36.89 -4.00 19.04
N VAL A 273 36.09 -4.77 18.27
CA VAL A 273 34.70 -5.08 18.62
C VAL A 273 34.62 -5.97 19.87
N LEU A 274 35.51 -6.97 19.98
CA LEU A 274 35.60 -7.85 21.15
C LEU A 274 36.01 -7.07 22.41
N ASP A 275 36.95 -6.14 22.28
CA ASP A 275 37.42 -5.30 23.39
C ASP A 275 36.32 -4.38 23.88
N LEU A 276 35.49 -3.83 22.98
CA LEU A 276 34.30 -3.07 23.39
C LEU A 276 33.33 -3.96 24.18
N LYS A 277 33.05 -5.18 23.68
CA LYS A 277 32.18 -6.13 24.38
C LYS A 277 32.73 -6.43 25.79
N ARG A 278 34.02 -6.70 25.93
CA ARG A 278 34.65 -6.95 27.22
C ARG A 278 34.51 -5.74 28.16
N LYS A 279 34.72 -4.51 27.67
CA LYS A 279 34.58 -3.29 28.48
C LYS A 279 33.15 -3.09 29.01
N VAL A 280 32.13 -3.41 28.18
CA VAL A 280 30.74 -3.06 28.49
C VAL A 280 29.98 -4.21 29.16
N CYS A 281 30.30 -5.46 28.83
CA CYS A 281 29.56 -6.63 29.31
C CYS A 281 30.22 -7.37 30.46
N ASP A 282 31.57 -7.33 30.60
CA ASP A 282 32.27 -8.10 31.63
C ASP A 282 31.88 -7.59 33.03
N GLY A 283 31.41 -8.52 33.87
CA GLY A 283 30.92 -8.22 35.23
C GLY A 283 29.48 -7.76 35.31
N THR A 284 28.74 -7.77 34.20
CA THR A 284 27.30 -7.46 34.13
C THR A 284 26.51 -8.61 33.52
N ASP A 285 25.18 -8.65 33.77
CA ASP A 285 24.27 -9.62 33.13
C ASP A 285 23.93 -9.24 31.65
N LYS A 286 24.70 -8.34 31.05
CA LYS A 286 24.45 -7.84 29.71
C LYS A 286 25.16 -8.72 28.69
N THR A 287 24.51 -8.89 27.54
CA THR A 287 24.99 -9.66 26.41
C THR A 287 25.23 -8.77 25.20
N PHE A 288 25.89 -9.28 24.16
CA PHE A 288 26.31 -8.47 23.03
C PHE A 288 25.85 -9.06 21.69
N VAL A 289 25.37 -8.22 20.79
CA VAL A 289 24.92 -8.59 19.45
C VAL A 289 25.53 -7.65 18.44
N VAL A 290 26.11 -8.20 17.38
CA VAL A 290 26.67 -7.43 16.27
C VAL A 290 25.80 -7.62 15.03
N ILE A 291 25.31 -6.52 14.47
CA ILE A 291 24.52 -6.53 13.24
C ILE A 291 25.25 -5.70 12.20
N ASN A 292 25.78 -6.36 11.18
CA ASN A 292 26.58 -5.73 10.13
C ASN A 292 25.84 -5.68 8.80
N GLN A 293 25.85 -4.54 8.14
CA GLN A 293 25.33 -4.37 6.78
C GLN A 293 26.22 -5.04 5.73
N LYS A 294 27.54 -5.07 5.99
CA LYS A 294 28.55 -5.73 5.14
C LYS A 294 28.72 -7.19 5.54
N GLY A 295 29.64 -7.86 4.89
CA GLY A 295 29.98 -9.24 5.19
C GLY A 295 30.83 -9.39 6.45
N ILE A 296 30.82 -10.60 7.01
CA ILE A 296 31.68 -11.05 8.12
C ILE A 296 32.21 -12.41 7.71
N ASP A 297 33.53 -12.58 7.78
CA ASP A 297 34.21 -13.83 7.47
C ASP A 297 33.90 -14.97 8.48
N PRO A 298 33.95 -16.22 8.06
CA PRO A 298 33.76 -17.35 8.96
C PRO A 298 34.73 -17.36 10.15
N GLU A 299 36.01 -16.97 9.97
CA GLU A 299 37.00 -16.86 11.04
C GLU A 299 36.60 -15.78 12.06
N SER A 300 36.13 -14.64 11.60
CA SER A 300 35.60 -13.55 12.44
C SER A 300 34.35 -13.98 13.20
N LEU A 301 33.45 -14.77 12.57
CA LEU A 301 32.25 -15.32 13.21
C LEU A 301 32.62 -16.35 14.29
N ASP A 302 33.69 -17.16 14.10
CA ASP A 302 34.16 -18.09 15.09
C ASP A 302 34.69 -17.38 16.34
N LEU A 303 35.46 -16.30 16.17
CA LEU A 303 35.93 -15.46 17.28
C LEU A 303 34.76 -14.85 18.07
N MET A 304 33.75 -14.33 17.35
CA MET A 304 32.55 -13.79 17.99
C MET A 304 31.75 -14.88 18.71
N ALA A 305 31.66 -16.09 18.15
CA ALA A 305 30.93 -17.20 18.78
C ALA A 305 31.61 -17.66 20.09
N LYS A 306 32.93 -17.72 20.13
CA LYS A 306 33.71 -18.05 21.35
C LYS A 306 33.45 -17.06 22.48
N GLU A 307 33.23 -15.79 22.16
CA GLU A 307 32.88 -14.75 23.12
C GLU A 307 31.36 -14.65 23.41
N GLY A 308 30.55 -15.56 22.86
CA GLY A 308 29.11 -15.61 23.11
C GLY A 308 28.30 -14.49 22.41
N ILE A 309 28.84 -13.91 21.33
CA ILE A 309 28.22 -12.84 20.56
C ILE A 309 27.38 -13.43 19.44
N ILE A 310 26.17 -12.89 19.21
CA ILE A 310 25.41 -13.17 17.98
C ILE A 310 25.90 -12.21 16.90
N GLY A 311 26.50 -12.74 15.83
CA GLY A 311 26.92 -11.98 14.66
C GLY A 311 25.97 -12.18 13.48
N ILE A 312 25.34 -11.10 13.01
CA ILE A 312 24.48 -11.10 11.82
C ILE A 312 25.17 -10.31 10.72
N ARG A 313 25.33 -10.92 9.56
CA ARG A 313 25.96 -10.30 8.40
C ARG A 313 24.96 -9.96 7.30
N ARG A 314 25.31 -8.98 6.46
CA ARG A 314 24.54 -8.57 5.27
C ARG A 314 23.11 -8.12 5.59
N ALA A 315 22.91 -7.47 6.75
CA ALA A 315 21.65 -6.86 7.10
C ALA A 315 21.27 -5.79 6.07
N LYS A 316 20.00 -5.71 5.72
CA LYS A 316 19.50 -4.71 4.75
C LYS A 316 19.68 -3.30 5.32
N ARG A 317 20.09 -2.33 4.48
CA ARG A 317 20.27 -0.93 4.89
C ARG A 317 19.08 -0.38 5.66
N ARG A 318 17.87 -0.64 5.17
CA ARG A 318 16.63 -0.22 5.81
C ARG A 318 16.46 -0.77 7.24
N ASN A 319 16.96 -1.99 7.50
CA ASN A 319 16.93 -2.57 8.84
C ASN A 319 17.92 -1.89 9.77
N MET A 320 19.06 -1.41 9.26
CA MET A 320 20.03 -0.65 10.05
C MET A 320 19.44 0.68 10.54
N GLU A 321 18.78 1.42 9.65
CA GLU A 321 18.11 2.68 9.99
C GLU A 321 17.02 2.47 11.06
N ARG A 322 16.27 1.37 10.97
CA ARG A 322 15.26 1.03 11.97
C ARG A 322 15.83 0.56 13.29
N LEU A 323 16.94 -0.19 13.27
CA LEU A 323 17.62 -0.63 14.47
C LEU A 323 18.08 0.56 15.30
N THR A 324 18.71 1.56 14.68
CA THR A 324 19.15 2.77 15.38
C THR A 324 17.97 3.57 15.94
N LEU A 325 16.84 3.62 15.23
CA LEU A 325 15.63 4.31 15.70
C LEU A 325 14.92 3.58 16.84
N ALA A 326 14.92 2.24 16.82
CA ALA A 326 14.21 1.43 17.81
C ALA A 326 15.05 1.12 19.05
N CYS A 327 16.31 0.74 18.85
CA CYS A 327 17.20 0.32 19.92
C CYS A 327 18.06 1.46 20.48
N GLY A 328 18.10 2.62 19.79
CA GLY A 328 19.08 3.67 20.06
C GLY A 328 20.46 3.35 19.48
N GLY A 329 21.47 4.13 19.85
CA GLY A 329 22.83 4.01 19.31
C GLY A 329 22.96 4.55 17.89
N HIS A 330 24.12 4.32 17.29
CA HIS A 330 24.49 4.83 15.96
C HIS A 330 24.98 3.71 15.04
N ALA A 331 24.71 3.83 13.74
CA ALA A 331 25.27 2.92 12.75
C ALA A 331 26.69 3.37 12.41
N MET A 332 27.70 2.62 12.90
CA MET A 332 29.10 2.96 12.76
C MET A 332 29.66 2.53 11.40
N ASN A 333 30.40 3.43 10.76
CA ASN A 333 31.09 3.18 9.50
C ASN A 333 32.59 2.85 9.69
N SER A 334 33.10 2.96 10.90
CA SER A 334 34.41 2.51 11.34
C SER A 334 34.30 1.75 12.65
N VAL A 335 35.31 0.94 12.96
CA VAL A 335 35.45 0.30 14.26
C VAL A 335 36.42 1.04 15.17
N ASP A 336 37.08 2.08 14.66
CA ASP A 336 37.94 2.94 15.44
C ASP A 336 37.08 3.82 16.36
N ASP A 337 37.52 4.02 17.58
CA ASP A 337 36.88 4.89 18.58
C ASP A 337 35.43 4.51 18.96
N LEU A 338 35.10 3.22 18.99
CA LEU A 338 33.80 2.74 19.44
C LEU A 338 33.57 3.05 20.92
N THR A 339 32.40 3.62 21.24
CA THR A 339 32.00 4.00 22.60
C THR A 339 30.72 3.28 23.04
N GLU A 340 30.40 3.34 24.34
CA GLU A 340 29.14 2.80 24.87
C GLU A 340 27.91 3.56 24.33
N GLU A 341 28.07 4.85 23.97
CA GLU A 341 26.99 5.68 23.41
C GLU A 341 26.57 5.24 22.00
N ASP A 342 27.43 4.53 21.28
CA ASP A 342 27.14 4.00 19.95
C ASP A 342 26.29 2.72 19.98
N LEU A 343 26.12 2.14 21.17
CA LEU A 343 25.38 0.90 21.36
C LEU A 343 23.87 1.16 21.53
N GLY A 344 23.07 0.38 20.81
CA GLY A 344 21.65 0.27 21.08
C GLY A 344 21.37 -0.77 22.15
N PHE A 345 20.14 -0.79 22.68
CA PHE A 345 19.72 -1.74 23.70
C PHE A 345 18.41 -2.45 23.32
N ALA A 346 18.35 -3.75 23.62
CA ALA A 346 17.12 -4.55 23.54
C ALA A 346 17.07 -5.57 24.69
N LYS A 347 15.88 -5.80 25.23
CA LYS A 347 15.70 -6.76 26.33
C LYS A 347 15.87 -8.21 25.89
N LEU A 348 15.53 -8.52 24.62
CA LEU A 348 15.53 -9.89 24.13
C LEU A 348 15.91 -9.93 22.64
N VAL A 349 16.90 -10.73 22.32
CA VAL A 349 17.26 -11.11 20.93
C VAL A 349 17.26 -12.63 20.82
N TYR A 350 16.51 -13.18 19.87
CA TYR A 350 16.47 -14.62 19.66
C TYR A 350 16.31 -15.00 18.19
N GLU A 351 16.86 -16.16 17.85
CA GLU A 351 16.74 -16.76 16.52
C GLU A 351 15.58 -17.77 16.49
N GLN A 352 14.77 -17.72 15.46
CA GLN A 352 13.77 -18.73 15.14
C GLN A 352 14.01 -19.27 13.74
N THR A 353 14.23 -20.58 13.62
CA THR A 353 14.37 -21.28 12.34
C THR A 353 13.04 -21.87 11.93
N ILE A 354 12.60 -21.63 10.68
CA ILE A 354 11.38 -22.17 10.10
C ILE A 354 11.75 -22.75 8.73
N GLY A 355 11.78 -24.08 8.64
CA GLY A 355 12.30 -24.76 7.45
C GLY A 355 13.80 -24.45 7.29
N GLU A 356 14.16 -23.90 6.14
CA GLU A 356 15.55 -23.47 5.82
C GLU A 356 15.81 -22.00 6.20
N ASP A 357 14.74 -21.22 6.44
CA ASP A 357 14.84 -19.80 6.73
C ASP A 357 15.09 -19.53 8.22
N LYS A 358 16.01 -18.61 8.49
CA LYS A 358 16.35 -18.15 9.84
C LYS A 358 15.90 -16.70 10.01
N PHE A 359 15.21 -16.46 11.10
CA PHE A 359 14.73 -15.14 11.47
C PHE A 359 15.29 -14.74 12.84
N THR A 360 15.79 -13.52 12.95
CA THR A 360 16.23 -12.96 14.23
C THR A 360 15.23 -11.92 14.70
N PHE A 361 14.73 -12.10 15.91
CA PHE A 361 13.80 -11.21 16.57
C PHE A 361 14.55 -10.33 17.56
N VAL A 362 14.27 -9.03 17.53
CA VAL A 362 14.78 -8.03 18.46
C VAL A 362 13.56 -7.42 19.14
N GLU A 363 13.33 -7.76 20.40
CA GLU A 363 12.13 -7.37 21.15
C GLU A 363 12.49 -6.61 22.43
N GLY A 364 11.55 -5.80 22.94
CA GLY A 364 11.75 -5.04 24.16
C GLY A 364 12.73 -3.88 24.00
N VAL A 365 12.61 -3.16 22.89
CA VAL A 365 13.40 -1.96 22.57
C VAL A 365 12.93 -0.74 23.38
N GLU A 366 13.81 0.22 23.63
CA GLU A 366 13.48 1.41 24.43
C GLU A 366 12.51 2.36 23.72
N ASN A 367 12.69 2.52 22.41
CA ASN A 367 11.89 3.43 21.58
C ASN A 367 11.11 2.65 20.53
N PRO A 368 9.84 2.29 20.78
CA PRO A 368 9.07 1.43 19.89
C PRO A 368 8.56 2.15 18.61
N PHE A 369 9.24 3.18 18.12
CA PHE A 369 8.85 3.90 16.90
C PHE A 369 9.09 3.13 15.60
N SER A 370 9.48 1.87 15.68
CA SER A 370 9.53 0.94 14.57
C SER A 370 8.95 -0.39 15.01
N CYS A 371 8.11 -0.96 14.19
CA CYS A 371 7.49 -2.25 14.46
C CYS A 371 7.51 -3.14 13.21
N THR A 372 7.31 -4.43 13.42
CA THR A 372 7.26 -5.41 12.34
C THR A 372 5.94 -6.17 12.38
N ILE A 373 5.21 -6.16 11.27
CA ILE A 373 4.05 -7.03 11.07
C ILE A 373 4.57 -8.32 10.43
N LEU A 374 4.48 -9.41 11.18
CA LEU A 374 4.91 -10.71 10.74
C LEU A 374 3.74 -11.48 10.17
N ILE A 375 3.59 -11.46 8.84
CA ILE A 375 2.56 -12.18 8.11
C ILE A 375 2.94 -13.66 8.07
N LYS A 376 1.99 -14.52 8.39
CA LYS A 376 2.11 -15.95 8.21
C LYS A 376 1.09 -16.44 7.19
N GLY A 377 1.44 -17.45 6.42
CA GLY A 377 0.55 -17.97 5.40
C GLY A 377 1.01 -19.29 4.83
N PRO A 378 0.07 -20.07 4.27
CA PRO A 378 0.38 -21.40 3.73
C PRO A 378 1.18 -21.32 2.41
N ASN A 379 0.96 -20.31 1.60
CA ASN A 379 1.57 -20.13 0.29
C ASN A 379 1.83 -18.65 -0.06
N ASP A 380 2.66 -18.43 -1.09
CA ASP A 380 3.05 -17.09 -1.54
C ASP A 380 1.88 -16.24 -2.02
N HIS A 381 0.88 -16.84 -2.65
CA HIS A 381 -0.28 -16.11 -3.17
C HIS A 381 -1.13 -15.52 -2.05
N SER A 382 -1.42 -16.31 -1.01
CA SER A 382 -2.13 -15.82 0.18
C SER A 382 -1.33 -14.76 0.93
N ILE A 383 -0.04 -14.96 1.08
CA ILE A 383 0.87 -13.98 1.72
C ILE A 383 0.89 -12.67 0.92
N ALA A 384 0.99 -12.73 -0.41
CA ALA A 384 1.00 -11.54 -1.25
C ALA A 384 -0.32 -10.75 -1.15
N GLN A 385 -1.46 -11.45 -1.12
CA GLN A 385 -2.77 -10.83 -0.93
C GLN A 385 -2.88 -10.14 0.44
N ILE A 386 -2.50 -10.83 1.52
CA ILE A 386 -2.53 -10.26 2.88
C ILE A 386 -1.59 -9.06 2.97
N LYS A 387 -0.40 -9.14 2.38
CA LYS A 387 0.59 -8.06 2.36
C LYS A 387 0.07 -6.80 1.66
N GLY A 388 -0.60 -6.95 0.51
CA GLY A 388 -1.26 -5.84 -0.19
C GLY A 388 -2.35 -5.22 0.69
N SER A 389 -3.24 -6.05 1.22
CA SER A 389 -4.34 -5.58 2.08
C SER A 389 -3.86 -4.84 3.33
N ILE A 390 -2.81 -5.33 4.00
CA ILE A 390 -2.21 -4.65 5.16
C ILE A 390 -1.64 -3.28 4.78
N ARG A 391 -1.00 -3.14 3.61
CA ARG A 391 -0.49 -1.83 3.14
C ARG A 391 -1.61 -0.81 2.99
N ASP A 392 -2.73 -1.23 2.43
CA ASP A 392 -3.87 -0.36 2.25
C ASP A 392 -4.54 -0.02 3.59
N GLY A 393 -4.66 -1.00 4.49
CA GLY A 393 -5.12 -0.75 5.85
C GLY A 393 -4.22 0.23 6.63
N LEU A 394 -2.90 0.12 6.51
CA LEU A 394 -1.94 1.06 7.11
C LEU A 394 -2.13 2.49 6.56
N ARG A 395 -2.34 2.62 5.24
CA ARG A 395 -2.62 3.91 4.60
C ARG A 395 -3.97 4.47 5.05
N ALA A 396 -5.00 3.63 5.15
CA ALA A 396 -6.33 4.03 5.60
C ALA A 396 -6.29 4.62 7.03
N VAL A 397 -5.64 3.94 7.96
CA VAL A 397 -5.47 4.44 9.34
C VAL A 397 -4.63 5.73 9.39
N LYS A 398 -3.51 5.78 8.64
CA LYS A 398 -2.69 6.99 8.53
C LYS A 398 -3.50 8.19 8.04
N ASN A 399 -4.29 7.99 6.98
CA ASN A 399 -5.11 9.06 6.40
C ASN A 399 -6.14 9.57 7.40
N THR A 400 -6.78 8.67 8.15
CA THR A 400 -7.74 9.06 9.19
C THR A 400 -7.09 9.90 10.30
N LEU A 401 -5.91 9.50 10.75
CA LEU A 401 -5.15 10.23 11.78
C LEU A 401 -4.70 11.61 11.28
N HIS A 402 -4.36 11.72 10.00
CA HIS A 402 -3.94 12.97 9.38
C HIS A 402 -5.11 13.93 9.16
N ASP A 403 -6.23 13.43 8.60
CA ASP A 403 -7.40 14.26 8.26
C ASP A 403 -8.25 14.62 9.49
N LYS A 404 -8.14 13.88 10.58
CA LYS A 404 -8.90 14.03 11.84
C LYS A 404 -10.42 13.99 11.64
N CYS A 405 -10.88 13.39 10.57
CA CYS A 405 -12.29 13.23 10.23
C CYS A 405 -12.51 11.92 9.44
N VAL A 406 -13.76 11.48 9.45
CA VAL A 406 -14.22 10.31 8.72
C VAL A 406 -15.49 10.63 7.95
N VAL A 407 -15.81 9.83 6.96
CA VAL A 407 -17.04 9.94 6.18
C VAL A 407 -17.86 8.67 6.34
N PRO A 408 -19.17 8.75 6.62
CA PRO A 408 -20.05 7.59 6.62
C PRO A 408 -19.94 6.80 5.31
N GLY A 409 -19.59 5.51 5.43
CA GLY A 409 -19.33 4.60 4.32
C GLY A 409 -20.58 3.83 3.86
N ALA A 410 -20.36 2.66 3.25
CA ALA A 410 -21.42 1.78 2.74
C ALA A 410 -22.41 2.45 1.76
N GLY A 411 -21.91 3.41 0.96
CA GLY A 411 -22.72 4.15 -0.02
C GLY A 411 -23.54 5.31 0.56
N ALA A 412 -23.43 5.59 1.87
CA ALA A 412 -24.21 6.66 2.52
C ALA A 412 -23.90 8.05 1.94
N PHE A 413 -22.62 8.35 1.73
CA PHE A 413 -22.20 9.61 1.13
C PHE A 413 -22.73 9.77 -0.29
N GLU A 414 -22.60 8.75 -1.13
CA GLU A 414 -22.98 8.78 -2.54
C GLU A 414 -24.50 9.01 -2.70
N ILE A 415 -25.31 8.38 -1.85
CA ILE A 415 -26.76 8.56 -1.85
C ILE A 415 -27.11 9.97 -1.39
N ALA A 416 -26.56 10.45 -0.28
CA ALA A 416 -26.79 11.78 0.24
C ALA A 416 -26.36 12.87 -0.77
N ALA A 417 -25.18 12.71 -1.38
CA ALA A 417 -24.67 13.63 -2.40
C ALA A 417 -25.55 13.63 -3.68
N SER A 418 -26.07 12.47 -4.08
CA SER A 418 -26.99 12.38 -5.21
C SER A 418 -28.28 13.15 -4.94
N GLU A 419 -28.87 13.04 -3.74
CA GLU A 419 -30.07 13.78 -3.36
C GLU A 419 -29.79 15.29 -3.27
N HIS A 420 -28.66 15.69 -2.69
CA HIS A 420 -28.25 17.09 -2.65
C HIS A 420 -28.09 17.69 -4.07
N LEU A 421 -27.49 16.93 -5.00
CA LEU A 421 -27.35 17.36 -6.39
C LEU A 421 -28.67 17.47 -7.14
N LYS A 422 -29.68 16.65 -6.83
CA LYS A 422 -31.03 16.80 -7.38
C LYS A 422 -31.67 18.12 -6.94
N GLU A 423 -31.42 18.56 -5.71
CA GLU A 423 -31.85 19.87 -5.23
C GLU A 423 -31.09 21.01 -5.94
N HIS A 424 -29.76 20.88 -6.04
CA HIS A 424 -28.90 21.83 -6.74
C HIS A 424 -29.28 21.99 -8.22
N GLN A 425 -29.62 20.87 -8.91
CA GLN A 425 -30.07 20.88 -10.31
C GLN A 425 -31.20 21.87 -10.58
N LYS A 426 -32.10 22.06 -9.61
CA LYS A 426 -33.23 23.02 -9.73
C LYS A 426 -32.74 24.47 -9.80
N SER A 427 -31.60 24.78 -9.20
CA SER A 427 -30.97 26.11 -9.19
C SER A 427 -30.16 26.42 -10.45
N VAL A 428 -29.68 25.38 -11.16
CA VAL A 428 -28.82 25.51 -12.35
C VAL A 428 -29.66 25.93 -13.56
N LYS A 429 -29.27 27.00 -14.23
CA LYS A 429 -29.97 27.53 -15.41
C LYS A 429 -29.50 26.83 -16.71
N GLY A 430 -30.46 26.65 -17.64
CA GLY A 430 -30.17 26.17 -18.98
C GLY A 430 -29.87 24.65 -19.06
N LYS A 431 -29.17 24.24 -20.13
CA LYS A 431 -28.89 22.82 -20.44
C LYS A 431 -27.77 22.22 -19.59
N ALA A 432 -27.01 23.00 -18.82
CA ALA A 432 -25.98 22.50 -17.91
C ALA A 432 -26.57 21.58 -16.82
N LYS A 433 -27.84 21.71 -16.49
CA LYS A 433 -28.59 20.82 -15.58
C LYS A 433 -28.45 19.33 -15.94
N PHE A 434 -28.32 18.99 -17.24
CA PHE A 434 -28.15 17.61 -17.68
C PHE A 434 -26.79 17.02 -17.26
N GLY A 435 -25.74 17.85 -17.19
CA GLY A 435 -24.44 17.42 -16.65
C GLY A 435 -24.51 17.15 -15.15
N VAL A 436 -25.25 17.97 -14.40
CA VAL A 436 -25.50 17.75 -12.96
C VAL A 436 -26.30 16.47 -12.75
N GLU A 437 -27.31 16.22 -13.58
CA GLU A 437 -28.10 14.98 -13.54
C GLU A 437 -27.28 13.75 -13.83
N ALA A 438 -26.46 13.78 -14.89
CA ALA A 438 -25.54 12.68 -15.22
C ALA A 438 -24.62 12.34 -14.05
N PHE A 439 -24.09 13.37 -13.38
CA PHE A 439 -23.22 13.21 -12.21
C PHE A 439 -23.98 12.62 -11.01
N SER A 440 -25.14 13.14 -10.68
CA SER A 440 -26.00 12.64 -9.60
C SER A 440 -26.35 11.16 -9.79
N GLN A 441 -26.75 10.79 -11.02
CA GLN A 441 -27.06 9.39 -11.35
C GLN A 441 -25.83 8.49 -11.35
N ALA A 442 -24.65 9.01 -11.74
CA ALA A 442 -23.41 8.25 -11.74
C ALA A 442 -22.95 7.91 -10.31
N LEU A 443 -23.16 8.79 -9.32
CA LEU A 443 -22.86 8.51 -7.92
C LEU A 443 -23.57 7.27 -7.39
N LEU A 444 -24.82 7.06 -7.82
CA LEU A 444 -25.61 5.90 -7.38
C LEU A 444 -25.09 4.55 -7.91
N THR A 445 -24.10 4.56 -8.81
CA THR A 445 -23.53 3.28 -9.29
C THR A 445 -22.79 2.54 -8.18
N ILE A 446 -22.20 3.26 -7.23
CA ILE A 446 -21.44 2.68 -6.11
C ILE A 446 -22.36 1.89 -5.18
N PRO A 447 -23.39 2.50 -4.56
CA PRO A 447 -24.33 1.76 -3.72
C PRO A 447 -25.10 0.68 -4.50
N ARG A 448 -25.42 0.91 -5.78
CA ARG A 448 -26.05 -0.10 -6.66
C ARG A 448 -25.17 -1.33 -6.80
N THR A 449 -23.90 -1.12 -7.10
CA THR A 449 -22.94 -2.23 -7.26
C THR A 449 -22.71 -2.98 -5.93
N LEU A 450 -22.72 -2.28 -4.80
CA LEU A 450 -22.63 -2.92 -3.49
C LEU A 450 -23.84 -3.82 -3.22
N ALA A 451 -25.06 -3.36 -3.54
CA ALA A 451 -26.28 -4.15 -3.40
C ALA A 451 -26.30 -5.37 -4.35
N ASP A 452 -25.95 -5.17 -5.65
CA ASP A 452 -25.84 -6.24 -6.64
C ASP A 452 -24.86 -7.34 -6.18
N ASN A 453 -23.67 -6.95 -5.69
CA ASN A 453 -22.66 -7.89 -5.18
C ASN A 453 -23.10 -8.55 -3.87
N GLY A 454 -23.96 -7.92 -3.10
CA GLY A 454 -24.61 -8.48 -1.92
C GLY A 454 -25.71 -9.50 -2.24
N GLY A 455 -26.16 -9.57 -3.49
CA GLY A 455 -27.23 -10.46 -3.95
C GLY A 455 -28.64 -9.89 -3.69
N TYR A 456 -28.77 -8.59 -3.51
CA TYR A 456 -30.05 -7.91 -3.28
C TYR A 456 -30.55 -7.22 -4.54
N ASP A 457 -31.85 -6.93 -4.60
CA ASP A 457 -32.40 -6.05 -5.63
C ASP A 457 -31.89 -4.62 -5.41
N SER A 458 -30.95 -4.21 -6.26
CA SER A 458 -30.30 -2.92 -6.12
C SER A 458 -31.25 -1.71 -6.30
N GLN A 459 -32.35 -1.87 -7.02
CA GLN A 459 -33.32 -0.80 -7.21
C GLN A 459 -34.13 -0.59 -5.94
N GLU A 460 -34.67 -1.66 -5.36
CA GLU A 460 -35.42 -1.60 -4.11
C GLU A 460 -34.57 -1.06 -2.95
N VAL A 461 -33.37 -1.62 -2.78
CA VAL A 461 -32.45 -1.20 -1.71
C VAL A 461 -32.09 0.29 -1.80
N ILE A 462 -31.81 0.81 -3.00
CA ILE A 462 -31.47 2.21 -3.17
C ILE A 462 -32.66 3.11 -2.85
N LEU A 463 -33.87 2.76 -3.31
CA LEU A 463 -35.09 3.53 -3.01
C LEU A 463 -35.33 3.57 -1.50
N ASP A 464 -35.23 2.45 -0.81
CA ASP A 464 -35.42 2.38 0.64
C ASP A 464 -34.41 3.27 1.39
N VAL A 465 -33.13 3.28 0.96
CA VAL A 465 -32.11 4.13 1.59
C VAL A 465 -32.34 5.61 1.28
N GLN A 466 -32.76 5.96 0.04
CA GLN A 466 -33.10 7.34 -0.33
C GLN A 466 -34.29 7.86 0.46
N ASP A 467 -35.35 7.05 0.62
CA ASP A 467 -36.52 7.41 1.38
C ASP A 467 -36.16 7.65 2.86
N LYS A 468 -35.37 6.75 3.47
CA LYS A 468 -34.89 6.94 4.85
C LYS A 468 -34.01 8.17 5.01
N TYR A 469 -33.15 8.47 4.03
CA TYR A 469 -32.34 9.69 4.04
C TYR A 469 -33.22 10.93 3.93
N ASN A 470 -34.24 10.93 3.04
CA ASN A 470 -35.15 12.06 2.84
C ASN A 470 -36.02 12.34 4.06
N GLU A 471 -36.47 11.29 4.76
CA GLU A 471 -37.23 11.38 6.00
C GLU A 471 -36.41 11.96 7.17
N THR A 472 -35.17 11.49 7.34
CA THR A 472 -34.39 11.76 8.55
C THR A 472 -33.29 12.78 8.36
N LYS A 473 -32.84 13.00 7.13
CA LYS A 473 -31.64 13.78 6.75
C LYS A 473 -30.35 13.31 7.48
N LYS A 474 -30.35 12.06 7.94
CA LYS A 474 -29.18 11.42 8.56
C LYS A 474 -28.51 10.47 7.58
N PRO A 475 -27.19 10.21 7.72
CA PRO A 475 -26.47 9.28 6.85
C PRO A 475 -26.93 7.84 7.10
N PHE A 476 -27.50 7.22 6.08
CA PHE A 476 -27.82 5.80 6.03
C PHE A 476 -27.01 5.12 4.93
N GLY A 477 -26.34 4.03 5.27
CA GLY A 477 -25.66 3.14 4.34
C GLY A 477 -26.44 1.86 4.12
N ILE A 478 -25.93 0.99 3.25
CA ILE A 478 -26.49 -0.32 2.97
C ILE A 478 -25.84 -1.34 3.89
N ASP A 479 -26.63 -2.03 4.72
CA ASP A 479 -26.13 -3.19 5.44
C ASP A 479 -26.13 -4.41 4.50
N LEU A 480 -24.95 -4.85 4.13
CA LEU A 480 -24.76 -5.97 3.20
C LEU A 480 -25.09 -7.35 3.80
N ASN A 481 -25.46 -7.44 5.07
CA ASN A 481 -25.94 -8.69 5.68
C ASN A 481 -27.46 -8.82 5.58
N THR A 482 -28.16 -7.70 5.63
CA THR A 482 -29.64 -7.69 5.67
C THR A 482 -30.27 -7.08 4.41
N GLY A 483 -29.51 -6.33 3.60
CA GLY A 483 -30.01 -5.57 2.45
C GLY A 483 -30.83 -4.33 2.83
N LYS A 484 -30.87 -3.94 4.12
CA LYS A 484 -31.70 -2.84 4.62
C LYS A 484 -30.90 -1.58 4.90
N PRO A 485 -31.56 -0.41 4.89
CA PRO A 485 -30.92 0.83 5.33
C PRO A 485 -30.47 0.74 6.78
N SER A 486 -29.21 1.04 7.04
CA SER A 486 -28.66 1.06 8.40
C SER A 486 -27.89 2.36 8.64
N PRO A 487 -28.07 3.01 9.81
CA PRO A 487 -27.32 4.19 10.14
C PRO A 487 -25.83 3.85 10.36
N SER A 488 -24.94 4.72 9.94
CA SER A 488 -23.48 4.48 9.98
C SER A 488 -22.95 4.20 11.39
N ASN A 489 -23.61 4.73 12.42
CA ASN A 489 -23.25 4.49 13.83
C ASN A 489 -23.50 3.03 14.29
N VAL A 490 -24.33 2.28 13.57
CA VAL A 490 -24.63 0.87 13.89
C VAL A 490 -23.74 -0.07 13.12
N THR A 491 -23.45 0.27 11.88
CA THR A 491 -22.58 -0.57 11.02
C THR A 491 -21.09 -0.35 11.30
N ASN A 492 -20.71 0.80 11.89
CA ASN A 492 -19.34 1.23 12.11
C ASN A 492 -18.46 1.17 10.85
N VAL A 493 -19.08 1.43 9.68
CA VAL A 493 -18.37 1.47 8.40
C VAL A 493 -18.08 2.92 8.04
N TYR A 494 -16.82 3.27 8.07
CA TYR A 494 -16.32 4.61 7.77
C TYR A 494 -15.31 4.58 6.65
N ASP A 495 -15.42 5.54 5.74
CA ASP A 495 -14.49 5.79 4.66
C ASP A 495 -13.58 6.98 4.98
N ASN A 496 -12.40 7.00 4.40
CA ASN A 496 -11.47 8.11 4.54
C ASN A 496 -11.95 9.33 3.75
N TYR A 497 -11.89 10.50 4.38
CA TYR A 497 -12.23 11.78 3.74
C TYR A 497 -11.36 12.05 2.51
N CYS A 498 -10.02 11.87 2.62
CA CYS A 498 -9.10 12.10 1.51
C CYS A 498 -9.38 11.19 0.30
N VAL A 499 -9.82 9.94 0.52
CA VAL A 499 -10.22 9.01 -0.57
C VAL A 499 -11.40 9.56 -1.34
N LYS A 500 -12.46 10.00 -0.63
CA LYS A 500 -13.65 10.59 -1.26
C LYS A 500 -13.32 11.89 -1.98
N ARG A 501 -12.55 12.76 -1.35
CA ARG A 501 -12.11 14.02 -1.96
C ARG A 501 -11.31 13.80 -3.23
N GLN A 502 -10.37 12.85 -3.21
CA GLN A 502 -9.51 12.56 -4.35
C GLN A 502 -10.30 11.95 -5.51
N PHE A 503 -11.15 10.99 -5.23
CA PHE A 503 -12.05 10.38 -6.20
C PHE A 503 -12.94 11.42 -6.90
N LEU A 504 -13.57 12.34 -6.13
CA LEU A 504 -14.40 13.42 -6.67
C LEU A 504 -13.62 14.45 -7.50
N ASN A 505 -12.31 14.54 -7.31
CA ASN A 505 -11.45 15.39 -8.12
C ASN A 505 -11.01 14.69 -9.42
N ILE A 506 -10.47 13.48 -9.33
CA ILE A 506 -9.83 12.79 -10.49
C ILE A 506 -10.88 12.32 -11.50
N SER A 507 -11.91 11.62 -11.04
CA SER A 507 -12.86 10.96 -11.95
C SER A 507 -13.59 11.93 -12.88
N PRO A 508 -14.16 13.04 -12.38
CA PRO A 508 -14.86 13.98 -13.27
C PRO A 508 -13.94 14.68 -14.26
N ILE A 509 -12.71 15.02 -13.85
CA ILE A 509 -11.74 15.66 -14.74
C ILE A 509 -11.45 14.76 -15.94
N LEU A 510 -11.23 13.47 -15.70
CA LEU A 510 -10.97 12.54 -16.79
C LEU A 510 -12.17 12.38 -17.72
N ALA A 511 -13.38 12.27 -17.18
CA ALA A 511 -14.60 12.25 -17.98
C ALA A 511 -14.78 13.53 -18.81
N GLN A 512 -14.52 14.69 -18.22
CA GLN A 512 -14.56 15.99 -18.91
C GLN A 512 -13.56 16.11 -20.05
N GLN A 513 -12.41 15.44 -19.95
CA GLN A 513 -11.40 15.38 -21.01
C GLN A 513 -11.80 14.41 -22.13
N LEU A 514 -12.45 13.31 -21.79
CA LEU A 514 -12.83 12.28 -22.78
C LEU A 514 -14.10 12.62 -23.57
N LEU A 515 -15.05 13.32 -22.97
CA LEU A 515 -16.34 13.68 -23.60
C LEU A 515 -16.20 14.56 -24.84
N PRO A 516 -15.36 15.62 -24.89
CA PRO A 516 -15.23 16.48 -26.06
C PRO A 516 -14.26 15.94 -27.13
N VAL A 517 -13.75 14.72 -27.00
CA VAL A 517 -12.83 14.12 -27.98
C VAL A 517 -13.57 13.96 -29.32
N SER A 518 -13.13 14.72 -30.34
CA SER A 518 -13.72 14.71 -31.68
C SER A 518 -12.98 13.80 -32.66
N TYR A 519 -11.73 13.46 -32.38
CA TYR A 519 -10.88 12.58 -33.17
C TYR A 519 -10.03 11.67 -32.31
N THR A 520 -9.86 10.42 -32.75
CA THR A 520 -8.92 9.48 -32.17
C THR A 520 -8.00 8.98 -33.26
N HIS A 521 -6.69 9.19 -33.10
CA HIS A 521 -5.65 8.66 -33.98
C HIS A 521 -5.08 7.40 -33.36
N LEU A 522 -5.33 6.26 -33.97
CA LEU A 522 -4.69 5.00 -33.59
C LEU A 522 -3.42 4.84 -34.43
N ARG A 523 -2.24 4.95 -33.83
CA ARG A 523 -0.99 4.54 -34.47
C ARG A 523 -0.96 3.03 -34.60
N ALA A 524 -0.66 2.51 -35.79
CA ALA A 524 -0.25 1.14 -35.94
C ALA A 524 0.99 0.93 -35.04
N HIS A 525 0.95 -0.07 -34.14
CA HIS A 525 2.14 -0.49 -33.43
C HIS A 525 3.19 -0.92 -34.45
N GLU A 526 4.29 -0.19 -34.51
CA GLU A 526 5.51 -0.77 -35.04
C GLU A 526 5.88 -1.89 -34.06
N THR A 527 5.62 -3.12 -34.45
CA THR A 527 6.30 -4.26 -33.88
C THR A 527 7.76 -4.09 -34.24
N SER A 528 8.51 -3.49 -33.32
CA SER A 528 9.97 -3.57 -33.39
C SER A 528 10.33 -5.04 -33.11
N LEU A 529 10.46 -5.80 -34.20
CA LEU A 529 11.27 -6.98 -34.24
C LEU A 529 12.73 -6.52 -34.04
N HIS A 530 13.21 -6.61 -32.84
CA HIS A 530 14.63 -6.76 -32.48
C HIS A 530 14.76 -7.66 -31.29
#